data_67e8966a0643d91deda2e0e1483023de
#
_entry.id   67e8966a0643d91deda2e0e1483023de
#
_cell.length_a   1.000
_cell.length_b   1.000
_cell.length_c   1.000
_cell.angle_alpha   90.00
_cell.angle_beta   90.00
_cell.angle_gamma   90.00
#
_symmetry.space_group_name_H-M   'P 1'
#
loop_
_entity.id
_entity.type
_entity.pdbx_description
1 polymer ?
#
loop_
_entity_poly.entity_id
_entity_poly.type
_entity_poly.pdbx_seq_one_letter_code
_entity_poly.pdbx_strand_id
1 'polypeptide(L)'
;MEETDIRKLHHALDFIGMRAHATAVGVVQLSIELRRANVIDEAALGRIKDAIAHDIALGRPRSTARDVYQADLRGRLDRVFAGDQPVGDLPLDEV
;
A
#
# COMPACT_ATOMS: atom_id res chain seq x y z
N MET A 1 -29.30 11.52 -9.38
CA MET A 1 -28.61 11.88 -8.15
C MET A 1 -28.35 13.38 -8.15
N GLU A 2 -28.69 14.04 -7.08
CA GLU A 2 -28.51 15.47 -6.99
C GLU A 2 -27.04 15.81 -6.79
N GLU A 3 -26.66 17.02 -7.18
CA GLU A 3 -25.29 17.51 -7.04
C GLU A 3 -24.79 17.43 -5.60
N THR A 4 -25.64 17.73 -4.61
CA THR A 4 -25.30 17.63 -3.20
C THR A 4 -24.94 16.20 -2.79
N ASP A 5 -25.67 15.22 -3.32
CA ASP A 5 -25.44 13.81 -3.03
C ASP A 5 -24.11 13.35 -3.64
N ILE A 6 -23.79 13.80 -4.84
CA ILE A 6 -22.53 13.51 -5.50
C ILE A 6 -21.37 14.08 -4.69
N ARG A 7 -21.52 15.30 -4.18
CA ARG A 7 -20.50 15.95 -3.35
C ARG A 7 -20.26 15.19 -2.05
N LYS A 8 -21.32 14.74 -1.40
CA LYS A 8 -21.21 13.93 -0.18
C LYS A 8 -20.51 12.62 -0.44
N LEU A 9 -20.81 11.99 -1.58
CA LEU A 9 -20.16 10.75 -1.97
C LEU A 9 -18.66 10.97 -2.19
N HIS A 10 -18.26 12.03 -2.88
CA HIS A 10 -16.86 12.36 -3.10
C HIS A 10 -16.12 12.58 -1.77
N HIS A 11 -16.72 13.33 -0.84
CA HIS A 11 -16.12 13.54 0.47
C HIS A 11 -15.93 12.24 1.24
N ALA A 12 -16.91 11.34 1.17
CA ALA A 12 -16.81 10.04 1.83
C ALA A 12 -15.70 9.19 1.24
N LEU A 13 -15.58 9.18 -0.09
CA LEU A 13 -14.52 8.43 -0.78
C LEU A 13 -13.13 9.01 -0.47
N ASP A 14 -13.00 10.33 -0.45
CA ASP A 14 -11.74 10.98 -0.09
C ASP A 14 -11.33 10.64 1.34
N PHE A 15 -12.28 10.64 2.26
CA PHE A 15 -12.03 10.29 3.66
C PHE A 15 -11.58 8.84 3.80
N ILE A 16 -12.24 7.92 3.10
CA ILE A 16 -11.87 6.49 3.10
C ILE A 16 -10.46 6.31 2.53
N GLY A 17 -10.16 6.97 1.41
CA GLY A 17 -8.84 6.92 0.79
C GLY A 17 -7.75 7.45 1.71
N MET A 18 -8.02 8.55 2.41
CA MET A 18 -7.08 9.14 3.35
C MET A 18 -6.81 8.19 4.52
N ARG A 19 -7.85 7.56 5.07
CA ARG A 19 -7.69 6.61 6.16
C ARG A 19 -6.88 5.39 5.74
N ALA A 20 -7.16 4.85 4.56
CA ALA A 20 -6.42 3.72 4.02
C ALA A 20 -4.95 4.08 3.82
N HIS A 21 -4.68 5.26 3.26
CA HIS A 21 -3.32 5.75 3.06
C HIS A 21 -2.60 5.93 4.39
N ALA A 22 -3.25 6.56 5.37
CA ALA A 22 -2.67 6.76 6.69
C ALA A 22 -2.34 5.44 7.38
N THR A 23 -3.23 4.44 7.25
CA THR A 23 -2.99 3.11 7.79
C THR A 23 -1.77 2.46 7.15
N ALA A 24 -1.64 2.56 5.83
CA ALA A 24 -0.49 2.02 5.11
C ALA A 24 0.81 2.69 5.53
N VAL A 25 0.81 4.02 5.64
CA VAL A 25 1.98 4.78 6.11
C VAL A 25 2.35 4.33 7.52
N GLY A 26 1.36 4.17 8.39
CA GLY A 26 1.57 3.73 9.77
C GLY A 26 2.20 2.34 9.85
N VAL A 27 1.73 1.40 9.04
CA VAL A 27 2.29 0.04 9.00
C VAL A 27 3.75 0.08 8.54
N VAL A 28 4.06 0.84 7.51
CA VAL A 28 5.42 0.98 7.01
C VAL A 28 6.32 1.59 8.08
N GLN A 29 5.89 2.70 8.68
CA GLN A 29 6.70 3.38 9.70
C GLN A 29 6.89 2.51 10.93
N LEU A 30 5.86 1.82 11.38
CA LEU A 30 5.96 0.90 12.50
C LEU A 30 6.98 -0.21 12.22
N SER A 31 6.93 -0.78 11.02
CA SER A 31 7.86 -1.83 10.62
C SER A 31 9.31 -1.31 10.63
N ILE A 32 9.52 -0.10 10.14
CA ILE A 32 10.84 0.55 10.15
C ILE A 32 11.34 0.73 11.59
N GLU A 33 10.47 1.23 12.48
CA GLU A 33 10.86 1.44 13.88
C GLU A 33 11.16 0.13 14.60
N LEU A 34 10.38 -0.91 14.35
CA LEU A 34 10.64 -2.25 14.92
C LEU A 34 11.97 -2.82 14.43
N ARG A 35 12.30 -2.57 13.16
CA ARG A 35 13.58 -2.99 12.60
C ARG A 35 14.75 -2.23 13.24
N ARG A 36 14.60 -0.92 13.41
CA ARG A 36 15.61 -0.09 14.08
C ARG A 36 15.85 -0.51 15.52
N ALA A 37 14.78 -0.90 16.20
CA ALA A 37 14.84 -1.35 17.60
C ALA A 37 15.32 -2.81 17.73
N ASN A 38 15.64 -3.47 16.64
CA ASN A 38 16.04 -4.88 16.59
C ASN A 38 14.99 -5.84 17.16
N VAL A 39 13.71 -5.44 17.13
CA VAL A 39 12.61 -6.32 17.51
C VAL A 39 12.33 -7.32 16.39
N ILE A 40 12.45 -6.87 15.14
CA ILE A 40 12.35 -7.75 13.96
C ILE A 40 13.63 -7.63 13.14
N ASP A 41 13.97 -8.72 12.44
CA ASP A 41 15.13 -8.75 11.55
C ASP A 41 14.70 -8.57 10.09
N GLU A 42 15.66 -8.56 9.19
CA GLU A 42 15.41 -8.42 7.76
C GLU A 42 14.55 -9.55 7.22
N ALA A 43 14.72 -10.77 7.74
CA ALA A 43 13.90 -11.90 7.33
C ALA A 43 12.43 -11.70 7.70
N ALA A 44 12.16 -11.20 8.91
CA ALA A 44 10.82 -10.89 9.35
C ALA A 44 10.20 -9.77 8.52
N LEU A 45 10.96 -8.73 8.23
CA LEU A 45 10.51 -7.63 7.37
C LEU A 45 10.18 -8.15 5.96
N GLY A 46 11.02 -9.07 5.44
CA GLY A 46 10.77 -9.73 4.15
C GLY A 46 9.44 -10.47 4.15
N ARG A 47 9.13 -11.20 5.22
CA ARG A 47 7.86 -11.91 5.33
C ARG A 47 6.67 -10.96 5.35
N ILE A 48 6.80 -9.81 5.99
CA ILE A 48 5.75 -8.79 5.99
C ILE A 48 5.49 -8.29 4.57
N LYS A 49 6.54 -7.95 3.84
CA LYS A 49 6.44 -7.48 2.46
C LYS A 49 5.86 -8.55 1.54
N ASP A 50 6.28 -9.79 1.71
CA ASP A 50 5.76 -10.90 0.90
C ASP A 50 4.27 -11.13 1.14
N ALA A 51 3.82 -11.03 2.39
CA ALA A 51 2.40 -11.17 2.71
C ALA A 51 1.56 -10.08 2.04
N ILE A 52 2.03 -8.84 2.07
CA ILE A 52 1.35 -7.72 1.44
C ILE A 52 1.27 -7.95 -0.08
N ALA A 53 2.41 -8.29 -0.71
CA ALA A 53 2.46 -8.50 -2.15
C ALA A 53 1.56 -9.66 -2.58
N HIS A 54 1.54 -10.74 -1.80
CA HIS A 54 0.69 -11.90 -2.08
C HIS A 54 -0.79 -11.53 -2.07
N ASP A 55 -1.25 -10.86 -1.02
CA ASP A 55 -2.67 -10.50 -0.89
C ASP A 55 -3.11 -9.53 -1.97
N ILE A 56 -2.29 -8.53 -2.28
CA ILE A 56 -2.63 -7.57 -3.33
C ILE A 56 -2.67 -8.26 -4.69
N ALA A 57 -1.74 -9.18 -4.94
CA ALA A 57 -1.68 -9.91 -6.22
C ALA A 57 -2.92 -10.79 -6.45
N LEU A 58 -3.62 -11.21 -5.40
CA LEU A 58 -4.88 -11.97 -5.55
C LEU A 58 -5.96 -11.12 -6.20
N GLY A 59 -5.94 -9.80 -6.01
CA GLY A 59 -6.91 -8.89 -6.59
C GLY A 59 -6.47 -8.26 -7.92
N ARG A 60 -5.41 -8.75 -8.53
CA ARG A 60 -4.87 -8.18 -9.76
C ARG A 60 -5.84 -8.30 -10.95
N PRO A 61 -5.66 -7.47 -12.00
CA PRO A 61 -6.40 -7.64 -13.24
C PRO A 61 -6.11 -9.03 -13.87
N ARG A 62 -7.13 -9.65 -14.45
CA ARG A 62 -7.00 -10.99 -15.06
C ARG A 62 -5.99 -11.05 -16.18
N SER A 63 -5.74 -9.92 -16.86
CA SER A 63 -4.79 -9.87 -17.97
C SER A 63 -3.33 -9.89 -17.51
N THR A 64 -3.08 -9.80 -16.21
CA THR A 64 -1.73 -9.73 -15.66
C THR A 64 -1.38 -11.05 -14.98
N ALA A 65 -0.23 -11.62 -15.32
CA ALA A 65 0.25 -12.83 -14.69
C ALA A 65 0.52 -12.56 -13.20
N ARG A 66 0.08 -13.49 -12.35
CA ARG A 66 0.16 -13.33 -10.89
C ARG A 66 1.60 -13.17 -10.40
N ASP A 67 2.48 -14.02 -10.87
CA ASP A 67 3.88 -14.00 -10.44
C ASP A 67 4.61 -12.71 -10.86
N VAL A 68 4.34 -12.23 -12.07
CA VAL A 68 4.90 -10.96 -12.55
C VAL A 68 4.38 -9.79 -11.71
N TYR A 69 3.07 -9.77 -11.48
CA TYR A 69 2.44 -8.71 -10.70
C TYR A 69 2.96 -8.71 -9.26
N GLN A 70 3.08 -9.88 -8.66
CA GLN A 70 3.58 -10.01 -7.28
C GLN A 70 5.04 -9.57 -7.17
N ALA A 71 5.88 -9.92 -8.15
CA ALA A 71 7.28 -9.50 -8.17
C ALA A 71 7.42 -7.98 -8.29
N ASP A 72 6.61 -7.36 -9.14
CA ASP A 72 6.60 -5.90 -9.28
C ASP A 72 6.19 -5.21 -7.98
N LEU A 73 5.15 -5.72 -7.32
CA LEU A 73 4.71 -5.21 -6.02
C LEU A 73 5.80 -5.36 -4.97
N ARG A 74 6.47 -6.52 -4.94
CA ARG A 74 7.53 -6.78 -3.97
C ARG A 74 8.68 -5.79 -4.14
N GLY A 75 9.07 -5.51 -5.37
CA GLY A 75 10.10 -4.51 -5.67
C GLY A 75 9.69 -3.11 -5.21
N ARG A 76 8.43 -2.76 -5.43
CA ARG A 76 7.90 -1.46 -4.97
C ARG A 76 7.90 -1.39 -3.43
N LEU A 77 7.49 -2.46 -2.76
CA LEU A 77 7.50 -2.50 -1.30
C LEU A 77 8.91 -2.39 -0.74
N ASP A 78 9.88 -3.00 -1.40
CA ASP A 78 11.28 -2.86 -1.00
C ASP A 78 11.71 -1.39 -0.97
N ARG A 79 11.33 -0.63 -1.99
CA ARG A 79 11.66 0.80 -2.07
C ARG A 79 10.90 1.62 -1.02
N VAL A 80 9.63 1.32 -0.81
CA VAL A 80 8.80 2.02 0.16
C VAL A 80 9.33 1.80 1.58
N PHE A 81 9.62 0.55 1.93
CA PHE A 81 10.11 0.21 3.27
C PHE A 81 11.55 0.67 3.52
N ALA A 82 12.30 0.91 2.46
CA ALA A 82 13.63 1.51 2.57
C ALA A 82 13.60 3.03 2.70
N GLY A 83 12.43 3.64 2.53
CA GLY A 83 12.29 5.10 2.58
C GLY A 83 12.63 5.79 1.28
N ASP A 84 12.85 5.05 0.20
CA ASP A 84 13.27 5.61 -1.08
C ASP A 84 12.11 6.12 -1.92
N GLN A 85 10.89 5.79 -1.53
CA GLN A 85 9.70 6.19 -2.26
C GLN A 85 8.52 6.27 -1.29
N PRO A 86 7.58 7.21 -1.48
CA PRO A 86 6.39 7.30 -0.63
C PRO A 86 5.49 6.07 -0.81
N VAL A 87 4.58 5.86 0.15
CA VAL A 87 3.68 4.70 0.20
C VAL A 87 2.76 4.61 -1.01
N GLY A 88 2.86 5.48 -1.90
CA GLY A 88 2.13 5.44 -3.14
C GLY A 88 1.49 6.76 -3.42
N ASP A 89 1.29 6.99 -4.70
CA ASP A 89 0.53 8.13 -5.13
C ASP A 89 -0.93 7.84 -4.86
N LEU A 90 -1.66 8.84 -4.43
CA LEU A 90 -3.10 8.71 -4.29
C LEU A 90 -3.68 8.43 -5.67
N PRO A 91 -4.70 7.57 -5.76
CA PRO A 91 -5.31 7.24 -7.05
C PRO A 91 -5.77 8.47 -7.85
N LEU A 92 -5.95 9.58 -7.18
CA LEU A 92 -6.33 10.85 -7.81
C LEU A 92 -5.28 11.38 -8.78
N ASP A 93 -4.03 11.01 -8.58
CA ASP A 93 -2.92 11.50 -9.40
C ASP A 93 -2.85 10.82 -10.76
N GLU A 94 -3.56 9.72 -10.92
CA GLU A 94 -3.56 8.92 -12.14
C GLU A 94 -4.76 9.19 -13.05
N VAL A 95 -5.64 10.05 -12.64
CA VAL A 95 -6.89 10.31 -13.36
C VAL A 95 -6.76 11.50 -14.27
#